data_47f8ccb99c3c070569caf84edcb7e7a0
#
_entry.id   47f8ccb99c3c070569caf84edcb7e7a0
#
_cell.length_a   1.000
_cell.length_b   1.000
_cell.length_c   1.000
_cell.angle_alpha   90.00
_cell.angle_beta   90.00
_cell.angle_gamma   90.00
#
_symmetry.space_group_name_H-M   'P 1'
#
loop_
_entity.id
_entity.type
_entity.pdbx_description
1 polymer ?
#
loop_
_entity_poly.entity_id
_entity_poly.type
_entity_poly.pdbx_seq_one_letter_code
_entity_poly.pdbx_strand_id
1 'polypeptide(L)'
;MIESNKKYVIGLDFGTDSCRALIVDVCNGHEVATGVSFYPRWKAGLYCDARCNRYRQHPLDYMESMTEAVHMALSHLEKEEVASICGLCFDTTGSTPVLTDCNGMPLALRPEFAEEPDAMFILWKDHTAVREAEQINTLIRERNLDYLIYEGGTYSSEWVWSKVLHVINTNPAVRDAAYSWAEHCDWMTGLVTGNTIPEKMFRSRCAAGHKAMWHESWGLPSFSVLLELTPSLRNI
;
A
#
# COMPACT_ATOMS: atom_id res chain seq x y z
N MET A 1 -12.38 -42.40 -15.81
CA MET A 1 -12.38 -41.42 -14.69
C MET A 1 -11.86 -40.12 -15.28
N ILE A 2 -12.70 -39.09 -15.35
CA ILE A 2 -12.25 -37.75 -15.75
C ILE A 2 -11.46 -37.25 -14.55
N GLU A 3 -10.12 -37.18 -14.65
CA GLU A 3 -9.33 -36.42 -13.69
C GLU A 3 -9.92 -35.03 -13.65
N SER A 4 -10.54 -34.68 -12.54
CA SER A 4 -11.00 -33.32 -12.33
C SER A 4 -9.74 -32.46 -12.32
N ASN A 5 -9.58 -31.64 -13.35
CA ASN A 5 -8.46 -30.69 -13.47
C ASN A 5 -8.70 -29.59 -12.44
N LYS A 6 -8.55 -29.94 -11.16
CA LYS A 6 -8.70 -29.02 -10.03
C LYS A 6 -7.73 -27.88 -10.22
N LYS A 7 -8.22 -26.67 -10.07
CA LYS A 7 -7.43 -25.44 -10.11
C LYS A 7 -7.68 -24.66 -8.83
N TYR A 8 -6.63 -24.12 -8.28
CA TYR A 8 -6.68 -23.33 -7.07
C TYR A 8 -6.19 -21.91 -7.30
N VAL A 9 -6.67 -21.00 -6.48
CA VAL A 9 -6.17 -19.62 -6.39
C VAL A 9 -5.86 -19.29 -4.93
N ILE A 10 -4.93 -18.36 -4.73
CA ILE A 10 -4.60 -17.81 -3.40
C ILE A 10 -5.11 -16.39 -3.33
N GLY A 11 -5.96 -16.08 -2.35
CA GLY A 11 -6.26 -14.74 -1.91
C GLY A 11 -5.38 -14.36 -0.72
N LEU A 12 -4.77 -13.18 -0.76
CA LEU A 12 -3.97 -12.62 0.32
C LEU A 12 -4.63 -11.34 0.81
N ASP A 13 -5.04 -11.34 2.09
CA ASP A 13 -5.63 -10.20 2.78
C ASP A 13 -4.61 -9.63 3.78
N PHE A 14 -4.13 -8.42 3.50
CA PHE A 14 -3.26 -7.65 4.39
C PHE A 14 -4.11 -6.72 5.26
N GLY A 15 -4.54 -7.25 6.40
CA GLY A 15 -5.28 -6.48 7.40
C GLY A 15 -4.41 -5.50 8.19
N THR A 16 -4.97 -4.99 9.28
CA THR A 16 -4.25 -4.02 10.13
C THR A 16 -3.16 -4.67 10.98
N ASP A 17 -3.29 -5.94 11.33
CA ASP A 17 -2.42 -6.62 12.30
C ASP A 17 -1.82 -7.93 11.79
N SER A 18 -2.29 -8.43 10.64
CA SER A 18 -1.94 -9.76 10.13
C SER A 18 -2.11 -9.84 8.61
N CYS A 19 -1.37 -10.76 8.00
CA CYS A 19 -1.63 -11.26 6.64
C CYS A 19 -2.35 -12.60 6.74
N ARG A 20 -3.38 -12.77 5.91
CA ARG A 20 -4.16 -14.00 5.77
C ARG A 20 -4.03 -14.54 4.36
N ALA A 21 -3.75 -15.84 4.24
CA ALA A 21 -3.78 -16.56 2.98
C ALA A 21 -4.98 -17.50 2.97
N LEU A 22 -5.75 -17.48 1.87
CA LEU A 22 -6.87 -18.37 1.63
C LEU A 22 -6.67 -19.07 0.29
N ILE A 23 -6.74 -20.40 0.28
CA ILE A 23 -6.70 -21.22 -0.94
C ILE A 23 -8.10 -21.67 -1.28
N VAL A 24 -8.54 -21.39 -2.51
CA VAL A 24 -9.89 -21.68 -2.99
C VAL A 24 -9.84 -22.54 -4.24
N ASP A 25 -10.71 -23.56 -4.29
CA ASP A 25 -10.98 -24.35 -5.51
C ASP A 25 -11.84 -23.50 -6.46
N VAL A 26 -11.27 -23.18 -7.62
CA VAL A 26 -11.91 -22.31 -8.64
C VAL A 26 -13.19 -22.91 -9.21
N CYS A 27 -13.32 -24.24 -9.19
CA CYS A 27 -14.46 -24.93 -9.80
C CYS A 27 -15.76 -24.77 -9.01
N ASN A 28 -15.67 -24.64 -7.69
CA ASN A 28 -16.85 -24.66 -6.80
C ASN A 28 -16.84 -23.60 -5.70
N GLY A 29 -15.75 -22.82 -5.56
CA GLY A 29 -15.60 -21.80 -4.52
C GLY A 29 -15.32 -22.37 -3.12
N HIS A 30 -14.95 -23.67 -3.00
CA HIS A 30 -14.66 -24.27 -1.71
C HIS A 30 -13.32 -23.75 -1.15
N GLU A 31 -13.36 -23.33 0.11
CA GLU A 31 -12.18 -22.93 0.87
C GLU A 31 -11.39 -24.19 1.25
N VAL A 32 -10.19 -24.35 0.70
CA VAL A 32 -9.38 -25.57 0.83
C VAL A 32 -8.46 -25.49 2.04
N ALA A 33 -7.79 -24.36 2.19
CA ALA A 33 -6.84 -24.14 3.29
C ALA A 33 -6.68 -22.64 3.61
N THR A 34 -6.28 -22.37 4.85
CA THR A 34 -6.00 -21.01 5.32
C THR A 34 -4.68 -20.97 6.09
N GLY A 35 -4.06 -19.80 6.09
CA GLY A 35 -2.92 -19.49 6.95
C GLY A 35 -3.00 -18.04 7.43
N VAL A 36 -2.59 -17.78 8.67
CA VAL A 36 -2.62 -16.43 9.26
C VAL A 36 -1.29 -16.17 9.96
N SER A 37 -0.66 -15.05 9.63
CA SER A 37 0.55 -14.59 10.32
C SER A 37 0.40 -13.13 10.76
N PHE A 38 0.69 -12.88 12.03
CA PHE A 38 0.62 -11.55 12.62
C PHE A 38 1.92 -10.78 12.38
N TYR A 39 1.81 -9.49 12.14
CA TYR A 39 2.95 -8.59 11.96
C TYR A 39 3.73 -8.45 13.27
N PRO A 40 4.97 -8.94 13.36
CA PRO A 40 5.68 -9.01 14.63
C PRO A 40 6.03 -7.64 15.21
N ARG A 41 6.43 -6.68 14.37
CA ARG A 41 6.79 -5.30 14.79
C ARG A 41 5.57 -4.52 15.23
N TRP A 42 4.47 -4.65 14.50
CA TRP A 42 3.18 -4.08 14.87
C TRP A 42 2.67 -4.62 16.20
N LYS A 43 2.73 -5.93 16.39
CA LYS A 43 2.35 -6.61 17.65
C LYS A 43 3.18 -6.14 18.85
N ALA A 44 4.46 -5.81 18.61
CA ALA A 44 5.34 -5.22 19.61
C ALA A 44 5.06 -3.74 19.89
N GLY A 45 4.12 -3.10 19.16
CA GLY A 45 3.78 -1.68 19.30
C GLY A 45 4.83 -0.74 18.72
N LEU A 46 5.74 -1.23 17.87
CA LEU A 46 6.81 -0.43 17.28
C LEU A 46 6.27 0.56 16.23
N TYR A 47 6.92 1.70 16.12
CA TYR A 47 6.69 2.76 15.11
C TYR A 47 5.30 3.41 15.19
N CYS A 48 4.59 3.24 16.31
CA CYS A 48 3.26 3.81 16.55
C CYS A 48 3.28 4.75 17.76
N ASP A 49 2.57 5.87 17.64
CA ASP A 49 2.33 6.79 18.76
C ASP A 49 0.90 7.32 18.69
N ALA A 50 0.02 6.74 19.51
CA ALA A 50 -1.39 7.11 19.57
C ALA A 50 -1.63 8.55 20.08
N ARG A 51 -0.65 9.17 20.77
CA ARG A 51 -0.78 10.57 21.27
C ARG A 51 -0.81 11.58 20.13
N CYS A 52 -0.14 11.26 19.01
CA CYS A 52 -0.14 12.08 17.81
C CYS A 52 -0.80 11.39 16.60
N ASN A 53 -1.55 10.32 16.85
CA ASN A 53 -2.22 9.52 15.80
C ASN A 53 -1.27 9.02 14.70
N ARG A 54 0.00 8.72 15.06
CA ARG A 54 0.98 8.16 14.14
C ARG A 54 0.95 6.64 14.17
N TYR A 55 0.76 6.03 13.00
CA TYR A 55 0.71 4.59 12.83
C TYR A 55 1.51 4.20 11.58
N ARG A 56 2.67 3.56 11.79
CA ARG A 56 3.58 3.12 10.73
C ARG A 56 3.77 1.62 10.78
N GLN A 57 3.90 1.00 9.60
CA GLN A 57 4.17 -0.43 9.48
C GLN A 57 5.41 -0.67 8.65
N HIS A 58 6.33 -1.46 9.21
CA HIS A 58 7.58 -1.77 8.54
C HIS A 58 7.33 -2.73 7.36
N PRO A 59 7.92 -2.51 6.17
CA PRO A 59 7.70 -3.37 4.99
C PRO A 59 8.07 -4.84 5.23
N LEU A 60 9.02 -5.14 6.11
CA LEU A 60 9.34 -6.52 6.49
C LEU A 60 8.18 -7.24 7.17
N ASP A 61 7.30 -6.55 7.92
CA ASP A 61 6.12 -7.17 8.51
C ASP A 61 5.23 -7.78 7.42
N TYR A 62 5.05 -7.10 6.31
CA TYR A 62 4.27 -7.60 5.19
C TYR A 62 4.95 -8.77 4.48
N MET A 63 6.25 -8.65 4.19
CA MET A 63 7.01 -9.69 3.47
C MET A 63 7.12 -10.99 4.27
N GLU A 64 7.47 -10.88 5.55
CA GLU A 64 7.64 -12.01 6.47
C GLU A 64 6.29 -12.70 6.71
N SER A 65 5.25 -11.92 7.05
CA SER A 65 3.94 -12.49 7.37
C SER A 65 3.22 -13.05 6.15
N MET A 66 3.40 -12.47 4.95
CA MET A 66 2.91 -13.07 3.71
C MET A 66 3.54 -14.46 3.48
N THR A 67 4.86 -14.52 3.60
CA THR A 67 5.60 -15.78 3.40
C THR A 67 5.12 -16.86 4.37
N GLU A 68 4.97 -16.50 5.65
CA GLU A 68 4.53 -17.42 6.69
C GLU A 68 3.07 -17.87 6.48
N ALA A 69 2.15 -16.93 6.21
CA ALA A 69 0.74 -17.25 5.97
C ALA A 69 0.55 -18.17 4.75
N VAL A 70 1.29 -17.91 3.66
CA VAL A 70 1.27 -18.76 2.47
C VAL A 70 1.83 -20.14 2.78
N HIS A 71 2.96 -20.25 3.47
CA HIS A 71 3.53 -21.55 3.87
C HIS A 71 2.56 -22.34 4.75
N MET A 72 1.89 -21.69 5.71
CA MET A 72 0.87 -22.35 6.53
C MET A 72 -0.27 -22.91 5.67
N ALA A 73 -0.82 -22.11 4.76
CA ALA A 73 -1.89 -22.56 3.89
C ALA A 73 -1.46 -23.69 2.97
N LEU A 74 -0.28 -23.59 2.34
CA LEU A 74 0.26 -24.63 1.46
C LEU A 74 0.58 -25.93 2.17
N SER A 75 0.90 -25.91 3.47
CA SER A 75 1.21 -27.12 4.24
C SER A 75 0.05 -28.12 4.35
N HIS A 76 -1.14 -27.71 4.01
CA HIS A 76 -2.35 -28.53 3.99
C HIS A 76 -2.62 -29.18 2.62
N LEU A 77 -1.81 -28.88 1.60
CA LEU A 77 -1.98 -29.37 0.23
C LEU A 77 -0.91 -30.39 -0.14
N GLU A 78 -1.28 -31.34 -0.99
CA GLU A 78 -0.34 -32.25 -1.64
C GLU A 78 0.41 -31.51 -2.77
N LYS A 79 1.56 -32.05 -3.20
CA LYS A 79 2.40 -31.40 -4.22
C LYS A 79 1.67 -31.14 -5.54
N GLU A 80 0.81 -32.06 -5.94
CA GLU A 80 0.00 -31.99 -7.15
C GLU A 80 -1.03 -30.86 -7.06
N GLU A 81 -1.59 -30.65 -5.88
CA GLU A 81 -2.54 -29.55 -5.60
C GLU A 81 -1.82 -28.20 -5.61
N VAL A 82 -0.64 -28.11 -4.99
CA VAL A 82 0.21 -26.89 -5.05
C VAL A 82 0.56 -26.55 -6.50
N ALA A 83 0.93 -27.56 -7.31
CA ALA A 83 1.22 -27.37 -8.73
C ALA A 83 0.00 -26.93 -9.55
N SER A 84 -1.21 -27.10 -9.03
CA SER A 84 -2.46 -26.69 -9.67
C SER A 84 -2.92 -25.27 -9.30
N ILE A 85 -2.15 -24.55 -8.49
CA ILE A 85 -2.41 -23.14 -8.18
C ILE A 85 -2.12 -22.30 -9.43
N CYS A 86 -3.12 -21.60 -9.93
CA CYS A 86 -3.06 -20.89 -11.20
C CYS A 86 -3.20 -19.35 -11.07
N GLY A 87 -3.38 -18.83 -9.88
CA GLY A 87 -3.53 -17.39 -9.66
C GLY A 87 -3.36 -16.97 -8.22
N LEU A 88 -3.02 -15.68 -8.05
CA LEU A 88 -2.86 -15.03 -6.76
C LEU A 88 -3.44 -13.62 -6.86
N CYS A 89 -4.14 -13.18 -5.82
CA CYS A 89 -4.63 -11.80 -5.71
C CYS A 89 -4.38 -11.23 -4.32
N PHE A 90 -4.36 -9.89 -4.26
CA PHE A 90 -4.13 -9.13 -3.05
C PHE A 90 -5.33 -8.29 -2.69
N ASP A 91 -5.67 -8.27 -1.40
CA ASP A 91 -6.45 -7.23 -0.76
C ASP A 91 -5.60 -6.58 0.34
N THR A 92 -5.68 -5.27 0.48
CA THR A 92 -4.85 -4.53 1.43
C THR A 92 -5.64 -3.40 2.09
N THR A 93 -5.18 -2.98 3.26
CA THR A 93 -5.65 -1.69 3.79
C THR A 93 -5.29 -0.55 2.83
N GLY A 94 -6.14 0.48 2.74
CA GLY A 94 -5.92 1.65 1.87
C GLY A 94 -6.61 2.91 2.41
N SER A 95 -6.01 4.08 2.25
CA SER A 95 -4.68 4.37 1.68
C SER A 95 -3.57 4.02 2.67
N THR A 96 -2.61 3.22 2.25
CA THR A 96 -1.44 2.85 3.04
C THR A 96 -0.18 3.03 2.17
N PRO A 97 0.19 4.29 1.86
CA PRO A 97 1.32 4.58 0.99
C PRO A 97 2.66 4.44 1.70
N VAL A 98 3.72 4.27 0.89
CA VAL A 98 5.11 4.29 1.31
C VAL A 98 5.95 5.10 0.32
N LEU A 99 6.97 5.80 0.81
CA LEU A 99 7.98 6.44 -0.03
C LEU A 99 9.05 5.42 -0.44
N THR A 100 9.45 5.48 -1.71
CA THR A 100 10.36 4.50 -2.33
C THR A 100 11.57 5.15 -2.96
N ASP A 101 12.62 4.36 -3.16
CA ASP A 101 13.76 4.72 -4.01
C ASP A 101 13.42 4.57 -5.52
N CYS A 102 14.41 4.80 -6.38
CA CYS A 102 14.26 4.70 -7.84
C CYS A 102 14.01 3.25 -8.35
N ASN A 103 14.24 2.24 -7.51
CA ASN A 103 13.91 0.85 -7.81
C ASN A 103 12.51 0.47 -7.29
N GLY A 104 11.79 1.42 -6.68
CA GLY A 104 10.48 1.20 -6.07
C GLY A 104 10.53 0.43 -4.75
N MET A 105 11.70 0.39 -4.10
CA MET A 105 11.84 -0.24 -2.79
C MET A 105 11.55 0.76 -1.68
N PRO A 106 10.70 0.41 -0.69
CA PRO A 106 10.47 1.24 0.48
C PRO A 106 11.76 1.66 1.17
N LEU A 107 11.89 2.92 1.52
CA LEU A 107 13.12 3.44 2.11
C LEU A 107 13.51 2.74 3.41
N ALA A 108 12.54 2.29 4.21
CA ALA A 108 12.79 1.53 5.44
C ALA A 108 13.50 0.17 5.22
N LEU A 109 13.61 -0.32 3.97
CA LEU A 109 14.43 -1.50 3.65
C LEU A 109 15.91 -1.17 3.50
N ARG A 110 16.29 0.12 3.49
CA ARG A 110 17.68 0.57 3.49
C ARG A 110 18.17 0.67 4.93
N PRO A 111 19.41 0.24 5.23
CA PRO A 111 19.93 0.21 6.61
C PRO A 111 19.84 1.55 7.35
N GLU A 112 20.07 2.67 6.66
CA GLU A 112 20.03 4.01 7.23
C GLU A 112 18.64 4.50 7.61
N PHE A 113 17.57 3.87 7.09
CA PHE A 113 16.18 4.21 7.36
C PHE A 113 15.40 3.08 8.04
N ALA A 114 16.04 1.97 8.41
CA ALA A 114 15.37 0.79 8.95
C ALA A 114 14.54 1.07 10.22
N GLU A 115 14.95 2.04 11.03
CA GLU A 115 14.24 2.44 12.25
C GLU A 115 13.50 3.78 12.09
N GLU A 116 13.46 4.36 10.88
CA GLU A 116 12.81 5.63 10.61
C GLU A 116 11.31 5.44 10.26
N PRO A 117 10.38 5.85 11.14
CA PRO A 117 8.94 5.61 10.90
C PRO A 117 8.40 6.28 9.63
N ASP A 118 8.96 7.43 9.23
CA ASP A 118 8.51 8.15 8.03
C ASP A 118 8.99 7.50 6.73
N ALA A 119 9.91 6.54 6.80
CA ALA A 119 10.35 5.71 5.68
C ALA A 119 9.50 4.42 5.51
N MET A 120 8.55 4.17 6.41
CA MET A 120 7.69 3.00 6.45
C MET A 120 6.32 3.27 5.82
N PHE A 121 5.51 2.23 5.68
CA PHE A 121 4.11 2.36 5.26
C PHE A 121 3.32 3.21 6.24
N ILE A 122 2.61 4.21 5.73
CA ILE A 122 1.75 5.10 6.51
C ILE A 122 0.35 4.49 6.54
N LEU A 123 0.00 3.83 7.64
CA LEU A 123 -1.21 3.02 7.75
C LEU A 123 -2.48 3.84 7.49
N TRP A 124 -3.55 3.22 6.98
CA TRP A 124 -4.83 3.83 6.67
C TRP A 124 -5.38 4.73 7.80
N LYS A 125 -5.24 4.32 9.05
CA LYS A 125 -5.72 5.04 10.26
C LYS A 125 -4.73 6.10 10.81
N ASP A 126 -3.64 6.38 10.10
CA ASP A 126 -2.71 7.46 10.47
C ASP A 126 -3.34 8.83 10.17
N HIS A 127 -3.34 9.71 11.16
CA HIS A 127 -3.91 11.05 11.08
C HIS A 127 -2.89 12.16 11.33
N THR A 128 -1.62 11.91 11.10
CA THR A 128 -0.57 12.94 11.26
C THR A 128 -0.72 14.09 10.25
N ALA A 129 -1.36 13.85 9.11
CA ALA A 129 -1.41 14.75 7.94
C ALA A 129 -2.66 15.66 7.87
N VAL A 130 -3.25 16.03 9.00
CA VAL A 130 -4.47 16.87 9.04
C VAL A 130 -4.23 18.24 8.39
N ARG A 131 -3.09 18.87 8.67
CA ARG A 131 -2.72 20.17 8.10
C ARG A 131 -2.58 20.11 6.58
N GLU A 132 -1.95 19.07 6.07
CA GLU A 132 -1.74 18.87 4.63
C GLU A 132 -3.08 18.61 3.92
N ALA A 133 -3.99 17.87 4.55
CA ALA A 133 -5.35 17.68 4.03
C ALA A 133 -6.11 19.01 3.90
N GLU A 134 -6.02 19.88 4.90
CA GLU A 134 -6.62 21.22 4.86
C GLU A 134 -6.01 22.09 3.76
N GLN A 135 -4.69 22.02 3.55
CA GLN A 135 -4.01 22.74 2.47
C GLN A 135 -4.48 22.26 1.09
N ILE A 136 -4.60 20.93 0.89
CA ILE A 136 -5.13 20.35 -0.36
C ILE A 136 -6.56 20.83 -0.60
N ASN A 137 -7.44 20.75 0.40
CA ASN A 137 -8.82 21.16 0.29
C ASN A 137 -8.95 22.65 -0.07
N THR A 138 -8.15 23.50 0.55
CA THR A 138 -8.13 24.93 0.30
C THR A 138 -7.70 25.21 -1.14
N LEU A 139 -6.57 24.66 -1.57
CA LEU A 139 -6.05 24.86 -2.93
C LEU A 139 -7.04 24.43 -4.00
N ILE A 140 -7.66 23.25 -3.86
CA ILE A 140 -8.60 22.71 -4.85
C ILE A 140 -9.83 23.62 -4.96
N ARG A 141 -10.36 24.12 -3.85
CA ARG A 141 -11.51 25.03 -3.83
C ARG A 141 -11.16 26.41 -4.43
N GLU A 142 -10.01 26.99 -4.06
CA GLU A 142 -9.56 28.28 -4.58
C GLU A 142 -9.30 28.25 -6.10
N ARG A 143 -8.84 27.10 -6.61
CA ARG A 143 -8.60 26.89 -8.04
C ARG A 143 -9.83 26.41 -8.80
N ASN A 144 -10.95 26.13 -8.09
CA ASN A 144 -12.20 25.58 -8.65
C ASN A 144 -11.93 24.31 -9.49
N LEU A 145 -11.20 23.34 -8.89
CA LEU A 145 -10.84 22.08 -9.52
C LEU A 145 -11.81 20.97 -9.13
N ASP A 146 -12.10 20.07 -10.05
CA ASP A 146 -13.07 18.98 -9.87
C ASP A 146 -12.53 17.74 -9.12
N TYR A 147 -11.29 17.78 -8.65
CA TYR A 147 -10.61 16.61 -8.08
C TYR A 147 -11.32 15.98 -6.87
N LEU A 148 -12.13 16.75 -6.14
CA LEU A 148 -12.85 16.26 -4.95
C LEU A 148 -14.25 15.68 -5.23
N ILE A 149 -14.73 15.74 -6.45
CA ILE A 149 -16.11 15.33 -6.79
C ILE A 149 -16.35 13.87 -6.41
N TYR A 150 -15.37 13.01 -6.70
CA TYR A 150 -15.45 11.57 -6.43
C TYR A 150 -14.86 11.17 -5.07
N GLU A 151 -14.31 12.14 -4.33
CA GLU A 151 -13.72 11.96 -3.00
C GLU A 151 -14.69 12.37 -1.87
N GLY A 152 -15.97 12.54 -2.19
CA GLY A 152 -16.99 12.98 -1.23
C GLY A 152 -16.93 14.48 -0.91
N GLY A 153 -16.28 15.30 -1.75
CA GLY A 153 -16.22 16.77 -1.64
C GLY A 153 -15.15 17.29 -0.68
N THR A 154 -14.37 16.42 -0.06
CA THR A 154 -13.28 16.80 0.85
C THR A 154 -12.17 15.76 0.85
N TYR A 155 -10.91 16.21 0.94
CA TYR A 155 -9.75 15.33 1.02
C TYR A 155 -9.39 15.03 2.48
N SER A 156 -9.10 13.76 2.79
CA SER A 156 -8.82 13.30 4.16
C SER A 156 -7.32 13.25 4.48
N SER A 157 -7.00 13.42 5.76
CA SER A 157 -5.66 13.14 6.31
C SER A 157 -5.25 11.66 6.17
N GLU A 158 -6.21 10.77 5.97
CA GLU A 158 -5.98 9.34 5.78
C GLU A 158 -5.50 8.97 4.37
N TRP A 159 -5.53 9.90 3.40
CA TRP A 159 -5.30 9.60 2.00
C TRP A 159 -3.90 10.01 1.52
N VAL A 160 -3.48 9.41 0.42
CA VAL A 160 -2.09 9.37 -0.03
C VAL A 160 -1.40 10.72 -0.10
N TRP A 161 -2.01 11.73 -0.76
CA TRP A 161 -1.34 13.02 -0.96
C TRP A 161 -1.12 13.76 0.35
N SER A 162 -2.08 13.71 1.29
CA SER A 162 -1.89 14.29 2.63
C SER A 162 -0.70 13.66 3.34
N LYS A 163 -0.61 12.33 3.33
CA LYS A 163 0.44 11.56 3.99
C LYS A 163 1.81 11.77 3.37
N VAL A 164 1.89 11.72 2.04
CA VAL A 164 3.14 11.98 1.30
C VAL A 164 3.63 13.40 1.57
N LEU A 165 2.75 14.40 1.45
CA LEU A 165 3.09 15.80 1.74
C LEU A 165 3.56 16.00 3.16
N HIS A 166 2.92 15.36 4.14
CA HIS A 166 3.31 15.45 5.55
C HIS A 166 4.77 15.00 5.74
N VAL A 167 5.11 13.81 5.25
CA VAL A 167 6.48 13.28 5.39
C VAL A 167 7.49 14.19 4.66
N ILE A 168 7.21 14.60 3.44
CA ILE A 168 8.10 15.48 2.66
C ILE A 168 8.35 16.80 3.36
N ASN A 169 7.33 17.38 4.01
CA ASN A 169 7.43 18.66 4.68
C ASN A 169 8.11 18.57 6.05
N THR A 170 8.00 17.43 6.74
CA THR A 170 8.45 17.28 8.13
C THR A 170 9.76 16.52 8.29
N ASN A 171 10.13 15.66 7.31
CA ASN A 171 11.32 14.83 7.37
C ASN A 171 12.23 15.05 6.15
N PRO A 172 13.21 15.99 6.22
CA PRO A 172 14.11 16.28 5.11
C PRO A 172 14.96 15.08 4.67
N ALA A 173 15.38 14.21 5.60
CA ALA A 173 16.22 13.06 5.27
C ALA A 173 15.47 12.05 4.41
N VAL A 174 14.22 11.74 4.76
CA VAL A 174 13.35 10.85 3.98
C VAL A 174 12.97 11.49 2.65
N ARG A 175 12.60 12.78 2.65
CA ARG A 175 12.32 13.53 1.41
C ARG A 175 13.47 13.47 0.40
N ASP A 176 14.71 13.72 0.86
CA ASP A 176 15.89 13.82 -0.02
C ASP A 176 16.33 12.44 -0.54
N ALA A 177 15.93 11.36 0.13
CA ALA A 177 16.15 9.98 -0.30
C ALA A 177 15.02 9.41 -1.17
N ALA A 178 13.83 9.98 -1.10
CA ALA A 178 12.66 9.50 -1.84
C ALA A 178 12.76 9.85 -3.33
N TYR A 179 12.34 8.90 -4.15
CA TYR A 179 12.20 9.06 -5.60
C TYR A 179 10.74 8.99 -6.05
N SER A 180 9.93 8.17 -5.37
CA SER A 180 8.52 8.00 -5.68
C SER A 180 7.75 7.51 -4.45
N TRP A 181 6.48 7.21 -4.66
CA TRP A 181 5.62 6.58 -3.67
C TRP A 181 4.85 5.41 -4.29
N ALA A 182 4.38 4.47 -3.46
CA ALA A 182 3.50 3.40 -3.87
C ALA A 182 2.41 3.14 -2.83
N GLU A 183 1.20 2.78 -3.27
CA GLU A 183 0.19 2.20 -2.38
C GLU A 183 0.57 0.76 -2.03
N HIS A 184 0.12 0.30 -0.87
CA HIS A 184 0.42 -1.05 -0.39
C HIS A 184 0.04 -2.14 -1.39
N CYS A 185 -1.18 -2.08 -1.97
CA CYS A 185 -1.63 -3.04 -2.97
C CYS A 185 -0.75 -3.04 -4.22
N ASP A 186 -0.30 -1.86 -4.68
CA ASP A 186 0.53 -1.72 -5.86
C ASP A 186 1.93 -2.28 -5.61
N TRP A 187 2.51 -1.95 -4.44
CA TRP A 187 3.83 -2.41 -4.07
C TRP A 187 3.89 -3.93 -3.88
N MET A 188 2.92 -4.53 -3.19
CA MET A 188 2.87 -6.00 -3.00
C MET A 188 2.74 -6.73 -4.33
N THR A 189 1.89 -6.22 -5.23
CA THR A 189 1.77 -6.76 -6.59
C THR A 189 3.08 -6.61 -7.36
N GLY A 190 3.70 -5.45 -7.30
CA GLY A 190 5.00 -5.19 -7.90
C GLY A 190 6.10 -6.11 -7.38
N LEU A 191 6.15 -6.33 -6.06
CA LEU A 191 7.13 -7.18 -5.40
C LEU A 191 7.09 -8.63 -5.92
N VAL A 192 5.90 -9.25 -5.93
CA VAL A 192 5.77 -10.66 -6.35
C VAL A 192 5.87 -10.87 -7.85
N THR A 193 5.62 -9.84 -8.65
CA THR A 193 5.76 -9.90 -10.12
C THR A 193 7.13 -9.42 -10.61
N GLY A 194 8.00 -8.92 -9.70
CA GLY A 194 9.29 -8.35 -10.06
C GLY A 194 9.19 -7.01 -10.80
N ASN A 195 8.08 -6.27 -10.65
CA ASN A 195 7.81 -5.01 -11.33
C ASN A 195 7.59 -3.86 -10.34
N THR A 196 8.61 -3.55 -9.54
CA THR A 196 8.57 -2.48 -8.53
C THR A 196 8.99 -1.10 -9.04
N ILE A 197 9.65 -1.02 -10.20
CA ILE A 197 10.16 0.24 -10.76
C ILE A 197 8.99 1.22 -10.93
N PRO A 198 9.04 2.43 -10.35
CA PRO A 198 7.90 3.35 -10.28
C PRO A 198 7.24 3.66 -11.62
N GLU A 199 8.04 3.85 -12.68
CA GLU A 199 7.55 4.16 -14.02
C GLU A 199 6.88 2.97 -14.73
N LYS A 200 7.10 1.75 -14.23
CA LYS A 200 6.59 0.50 -14.84
C LYS A 200 5.58 -0.20 -13.94
N MET A 201 5.49 0.19 -12.69
CA MET A 201 4.58 -0.42 -11.71
C MET A 201 3.13 -0.27 -12.17
N PHE A 202 2.39 -1.36 -12.17
CA PHE A 202 0.93 -1.30 -12.35
C PHE A 202 0.29 -0.71 -11.11
N ARG A 203 -0.47 0.37 -11.30
CA ARG A 203 -1.20 1.02 -10.23
C ARG A 203 -2.68 0.70 -10.30
N SER A 204 -3.26 0.35 -9.16
CA SER A 204 -4.68 0.05 -9.03
C SER A 204 -5.53 1.30 -9.31
N ARG A 205 -6.40 1.23 -10.31
CA ARG A 205 -7.39 2.30 -10.58
C ARG A 205 -8.32 2.53 -9.39
N CYS A 206 -8.66 1.46 -8.66
CA CYS A 206 -9.50 1.53 -7.48
C CYS A 206 -8.80 2.35 -6.37
N ALA A 207 -7.55 2.00 -6.02
CA ALA A 207 -6.79 2.74 -5.01
C ALA A 207 -6.54 4.20 -5.45
N ALA A 208 -6.15 4.42 -6.71
CA ALA A 208 -5.89 5.75 -7.25
C ALA A 208 -7.15 6.62 -7.32
N GLY A 209 -8.28 6.09 -7.79
CA GLY A 209 -9.55 6.80 -7.88
C GLY A 209 -10.19 7.09 -6.53
N HIS A 210 -9.94 6.24 -5.53
CA HIS A 210 -10.50 6.40 -4.19
C HIS A 210 -9.67 7.31 -3.27
N LYS A 211 -8.35 7.40 -3.50
CA LYS A 211 -7.43 7.97 -2.52
C LYS A 211 -6.44 8.99 -3.10
N ALA A 212 -6.18 8.94 -4.43
CA ALA A 212 -5.21 9.79 -5.09
C ALA A 212 -5.83 10.82 -6.06
N MET A 213 -7.13 11.02 -5.98
CA MET A 213 -7.88 11.95 -6.86
C MET A 213 -7.70 11.61 -8.37
N TRP A 214 -7.49 10.33 -8.69
CA TRP A 214 -7.38 9.89 -10.08
C TRP A 214 -8.77 9.70 -10.70
N HIS A 215 -8.91 10.14 -11.94
CA HIS A 215 -10.09 9.85 -12.75
C HIS A 215 -9.68 9.67 -14.21
N GLU A 216 -10.44 8.89 -14.97
CA GLU A 216 -10.13 8.58 -16.36
C GLU A 216 -10.06 9.81 -17.29
N SER A 217 -10.77 10.90 -16.96
CA SER A 217 -10.78 12.13 -17.76
C SER A 217 -9.57 13.03 -17.53
N TRP A 218 -8.85 12.92 -16.38
CA TRP A 218 -7.70 13.78 -16.08
C TRP A 218 -6.45 13.04 -15.59
N GLY A 219 -6.55 11.73 -15.33
CA GLY A 219 -5.46 10.98 -14.70
C GLY A 219 -5.31 11.29 -13.21
N LEU A 220 -4.08 11.35 -12.72
CA LEU A 220 -3.75 11.91 -11.39
C LEU A 220 -3.87 13.44 -11.43
N PRO A 221 -3.97 14.11 -10.26
CA PRO A 221 -3.92 15.57 -10.19
C PRO A 221 -2.72 16.15 -10.94
N SER A 222 -2.91 17.27 -11.61
CA SER A 222 -1.82 17.92 -12.34
C SER A 222 -0.63 18.18 -11.41
N PHE A 223 0.56 17.81 -11.86
CA PHE A 223 1.80 18.01 -11.11
C PHE A 223 2.04 19.50 -10.77
N SER A 224 1.63 20.41 -11.64
CA SER A 224 1.70 21.86 -11.36
C SER A 224 0.86 22.26 -10.15
N VAL A 225 -0.32 21.65 -9.96
CA VAL A 225 -1.17 21.90 -8.79
C VAL A 225 -0.54 21.33 -7.52
N LEU A 226 0.01 20.12 -7.59
CA LEU A 226 0.69 19.50 -6.45
C LEU A 226 1.93 20.29 -6.02
N LEU A 227 2.67 20.89 -6.97
CA LEU A 227 3.82 21.76 -6.67
C LEU A 227 3.46 23.05 -5.94
N GLU A 228 2.23 23.53 -6.05
CA GLU A 228 1.76 24.66 -5.25
C GLU A 228 1.64 24.33 -3.76
N LEU A 229 1.41 23.04 -3.42
CA LEU A 229 1.37 22.57 -2.02
C LEU A 229 2.77 22.54 -1.41
N THR A 230 3.74 22.06 -2.17
CA THR A 230 5.17 22.12 -1.80
C THR A 230 6.07 21.97 -3.02
N PRO A 231 7.05 22.87 -3.21
CA PRO A 231 8.05 22.72 -4.28
C PRO A 231 8.90 21.43 -4.15
N SER A 232 8.97 20.85 -2.96
CA SER A 232 9.76 19.64 -2.67
C SER A 232 9.23 18.38 -3.37
N LEU A 233 7.97 18.37 -3.83
CA LEU A 233 7.42 17.30 -4.66
C LEU A 233 8.13 17.16 -6.02
N ARG A 234 8.91 18.15 -6.43
CA ARG A 234 9.60 18.14 -7.74
C ARG A 234 10.56 16.96 -7.91
N ASN A 235 10.96 16.33 -6.83
CA ASN A 235 11.93 15.25 -6.82
C ASN A 235 11.28 13.87 -6.56
N ILE A 236 9.96 13.77 -6.50
CA ILE A 236 9.21 12.55 -6.12
C ILE A 236 8.23 12.15 -7.20
#